data_1ffdc0f301b82b59b4e8db2388debb3d
#
_entry.id   1ffdc0f301b82b59b4e8db2388debb3d
#
_cell.length_a   1.000
_cell.length_b   1.000
_cell.length_c   1.000
_cell.angle_alpha   90.00
_cell.angle_beta   90.00
_cell.angle_gamma   90.00
#
_symmetry.space_group_name_H-M   'P 1'
#
loop_
_entity.id
_entity.type
_entity.pdbx_description
1 polymer ?
#
loop_
_entity_poly.entity_id
_entity_poly.type
_entity_poly.pdbx_seq_one_letter_code
_entity_poly.pdbx_strand_id
1 'polypeptide(L)'
;IVFIIGGYGANAHMAFVDFNRKFIAKKFDVVVVNVLYHCFCQRRSDVEKYSATTTFMEDDLPHLKLALENLHIDTSNLNTYNAWQYYEYLNQTISNLKEQNLLDQDYQAHFTSTFIPPNNEYQNYGIMAAIDHINALKDIMKNYPQFKSLPKIYGGGSYGGYLALMCAKIAPWYVDGVIDNSGAGLPPIKYFLGRDFGKEDCRFNDPNTLVFCNL
;
A
#
# COMPACT_ATOMS: atom_id res chain seq x y z
N ILE A 1 -7.51 25.79 3.60
CA ILE A 1 -6.56 24.65 3.64
C ILE A 1 -7.20 23.49 2.89
N VAL A 2 -6.47 22.92 1.94
CA VAL A 2 -6.93 21.78 1.15
C VAL A 2 -6.03 20.58 1.41
N PHE A 3 -6.59 19.49 1.90
CA PHE A 3 -5.89 18.22 2.01
C PHE A 3 -6.10 17.41 0.73
N ILE A 4 -5.01 16.94 0.12
CA ILE A 4 -5.04 16.00 -1.00
C ILE A 4 -4.62 14.65 -0.48
N ILE A 5 -5.56 13.71 -0.45
CA ILE A 5 -5.37 12.38 0.12
C ILE A 5 -5.17 11.38 -1.01
N GLY A 6 -4.03 10.70 -1.00
CA GLY A 6 -3.70 9.68 -1.99
C GLY A 6 -4.60 8.45 -1.88
N GLY A 7 -4.80 7.78 -3.01
CA GLY A 7 -5.50 6.49 -3.06
C GLY A 7 -4.69 5.35 -2.42
N TYR A 8 -5.30 4.16 -2.32
CA TYR A 8 -4.62 2.97 -1.84
C TYR A 8 -3.38 2.65 -2.70
N GLY A 9 -2.27 2.35 -2.05
CA GLY A 9 -0.99 2.13 -2.74
C GLY A 9 -0.28 3.40 -3.20
N ALA A 10 -0.81 4.61 -2.94
CA ALA A 10 -0.09 5.84 -3.19
C ALA A 10 1.19 5.90 -2.33
N ASN A 11 2.26 6.41 -2.92
CA ASN A 11 3.54 6.56 -2.23
C ASN A 11 4.11 7.97 -2.37
N ALA A 12 5.13 8.28 -1.57
CA ALA A 12 5.74 9.61 -1.54
C ALA A 12 6.49 10.01 -2.83
N HIS A 13 6.79 9.04 -3.69
CA HIS A 13 7.51 9.25 -4.94
C HIS A 13 6.60 9.47 -6.15
N MET A 14 5.29 9.38 -5.98
CA MET A 14 4.35 9.64 -7.07
C MET A 14 4.41 11.11 -7.51
N ALA A 15 5.01 11.33 -8.67
CA ALA A 15 5.20 12.67 -9.22
C ALA A 15 3.87 13.43 -9.41
N PHE A 16 2.78 12.75 -9.74
CA PHE A 16 1.48 13.39 -9.92
C PHE A 16 0.91 13.95 -8.61
N VAL A 17 1.19 13.35 -7.46
CA VAL A 17 0.76 13.88 -6.15
C VAL A 17 1.44 15.21 -5.86
N ASP A 18 2.75 15.27 -6.09
CA ASP A 18 3.53 16.50 -5.91
C ASP A 18 3.14 17.58 -6.92
N PHE A 19 2.90 17.21 -8.17
CA PHE A 19 2.41 18.09 -9.21
C PHE A 19 1.04 18.67 -8.86
N ASN A 20 0.08 17.84 -8.47
CA ASN A 20 -1.27 18.28 -8.10
C ASN A 20 -1.25 19.23 -6.92
N ARG A 21 -0.45 18.95 -5.89
CA ARG A 21 -0.26 19.82 -4.73
C ARG A 21 0.21 21.19 -5.15
N LYS A 22 1.28 21.26 -5.96
CA LYS A 22 1.86 22.53 -6.44
C LYS A 22 0.90 23.28 -7.38
N PHE A 23 0.23 22.57 -8.26
CA PHE A 23 -0.72 23.14 -9.21
C PHE A 23 -1.91 23.78 -8.50
N ILE A 24 -2.54 23.07 -7.57
CA ILE A 24 -3.70 23.56 -6.82
C ILE A 24 -3.32 24.73 -5.94
N ALA A 25 -2.19 24.66 -5.23
CA ALA A 25 -1.70 25.74 -4.41
C ALA A 25 -1.54 27.04 -5.20
N LYS A 26 -0.89 26.97 -6.36
CA LYS A 26 -0.67 28.14 -7.23
C LYS A 26 -1.96 28.65 -7.89
N LYS A 27 -2.79 27.72 -8.40
CA LYS A 27 -3.97 28.08 -9.18
C LYS A 27 -5.06 28.75 -8.35
N PHE A 28 -5.22 28.31 -7.11
CA PHE A 28 -6.31 28.75 -6.24
C PHE A 28 -5.86 29.58 -5.05
N ASP A 29 -4.57 29.88 -4.95
CA ASP A 29 -3.95 30.62 -3.82
C ASP A 29 -4.37 30.04 -2.46
N VAL A 30 -4.18 28.72 -2.29
CA VAL A 30 -4.56 27.98 -1.10
C VAL A 30 -3.40 27.23 -0.50
N VAL A 31 -3.47 26.98 0.81
CA VAL A 31 -2.55 26.06 1.48
C VAL A 31 -2.95 24.62 1.12
N VAL A 32 -2.04 23.87 0.51
CA VAL A 32 -2.28 22.48 0.14
C VAL A 32 -1.40 21.55 0.95
N VAL A 33 -2.02 20.54 1.53
CA VAL A 33 -1.40 19.55 2.45
C VAL A 33 -1.55 18.15 1.88
N ASN A 34 -0.45 17.41 1.87
CA ASN A 34 -0.43 15.98 1.63
C ASN A 34 0.25 15.30 2.83
N VAL A 35 -0.48 14.47 3.54
CA VAL A 35 -0.02 13.81 4.76
C VAL A 35 0.57 12.46 4.41
N LEU A 36 1.73 12.13 4.96
CA LEU A 36 2.29 10.79 4.97
C LEU A 36 1.69 10.03 6.17
N TYR A 37 0.47 9.61 6.01
CA TYR A 37 -0.35 9.01 7.06
C TYR A 37 0.02 7.55 7.35
N HIS A 38 -0.50 7.00 8.43
CA HIS A 38 -0.40 5.57 8.76
C HIS A 38 -0.87 4.71 7.58
N CYS A 39 -0.15 3.66 7.27
CA CYS A 39 -0.34 2.81 6.09
C CYS A 39 -0.07 3.50 4.73
N PHE A 40 0.56 4.66 4.70
CA PHE A 40 1.07 5.23 3.46
C PHE A 40 2.31 4.45 3.01
N CYS A 41 2.22 3.75 1.89
CA CYS A 41 3.11 2.64 1.52
C CYS A 41 4.60 2.99 1.48
N GLN A 42 4.97 4.22 1.07
CA GLN A 42 6.37 4.61 1.02
C GLN A 42 6.52 6.04 1.51
N ARG A 43 7.10 6.21 2.68
CA ARG A 43 7.38 7.53 3.23
C ARG A 43 8.68 8.10 2.65
N ARG A 44 8.66 9.38 2.33
CA ARG A 44 9.76 10.03 1.62
C ARG A 44 11.07 10.15 2.42
N SER A 45 10.97 10.14 3.73
CA SER A 45 12.12 10.36 4.62
C SER A 45 13.10 9.18 4.65
N ASP A 46 12.61 7.97 4.40
CA ASP A 46 13.41 6.75 4.41
C ASP A 46 12.62 5.66 3.68
N VAL A 47 12.91 5.50 2.39
CA VAL A 47 12.20 4.54 1.52
C VAL A 47 12.47 3.11 1.97
N GLU A 48 13.70 2.79 2.34
CA GLU A 48 14.10 1.45 2.75
C GLU A 48 13.36 1.04 4.03
N LYS A 49 13.32 1.92 5.02
CA LYS A 49 12.64 1.70 6.29
C LYS A 49 11.12 1.65 6.18
N TYR A 50 10.52 2.47 5.30
CA TYR A 50 9.07 2.63 5.22
C TYR A 50 8.45 1.99 3.98
N SER A 51 9.19 1.18 3.23
CA SER A 51 8.63 0.33 2.18
C SER A 51 8.09 -0.96 2.76
N ALA A 52 6.95 -1.40 2.23
CA ALA A 52 6.49 -2.76 2.47
C ALA A 52 7.44 -3.76 1.79
N THR A 53 7.67 -4.88 2.43
CA THR A 53 8.47 -5.99 1.90
C THR A 53 7.70 -7.30 2.04
N THR A 54 8.23 -8.36 1.44
CA THR A 54 7.72 -9.71 1.66
C THR A 54 8.85 -10.63 2.10
N THR A 55 8.48 -11.70 2.79
CA THR A 55 9.41 -12.76 3.18
C THR A 55 8.71 -14.12 3.09
N PHE A 56 9.48 -15.20 3.21
CA PHE A 56 8.95 -16.55 3.36
C PHE A 56 9.00 -16.96 4.83
N MET A 57 7.84 -17.24 5.40
CA MET A 57 7.71 -17.82 6.74
C MET A 57 7.48 -19.34 6.63
N GLU A 58 7.43 -20.04 7.75
CA GLU A 58 7.23 -21.50 7.78
C GLU A 58 5.96 -21.93 7.05
N ASP A 59 4.89 -21.14 7.16
CA ASP A 59 3.60 -21.43 6.50
C ASP A 59 3.64 -21.24 4.97
N ASP A 60 4.62 -20.52 4.44
CA ASP A 60 4.80 -20.30 3.01
C ASP A 60 5.61 -21.42 2.34
N LEU A 61 6.50 -22.09 3.12
CA LEU A 61 7.43 -23.07 2.59
C LEU A 61 6.74 -24.24 1.87
N PRO A 62 5.60 -24.80 2.35
CA PRO A 62 4.90 -25.87 1.65
C PRO A 62 4.46 -25.48 0.24
N HIS A 63 4.00 -24.23 0.06
CA HIS A 63 3.54 -23.73 -1.23
C HIS A 63 4.71 -23.49 -2.20
N LEU A 64 5.79 -22.86 -1.71
CA LEU A 64 7.01 -22.69 -2.49
C LEU A 64 7.64 -24.06 -2.85
N LYS A 65 7.68 -24.99 -1.90
CA LYS A 65 8.15 -26.35 -2.11
C LYS A 65 7.40 -27.05 -3.25
N LEU A 66 6.07 -26.98 -3.22
CA LEU A 66 5.25 -27.57 -4.28
C LEU A 66 5.55 -26.97 -5.65
N ALA A 67 5.73 -25.65 -5.73
CA ALA A 67 6.09 -24.96 -6.97
C ALA A 67 7.45 -25.41 -7.52
N LEU A 68 8.44 -25.61 -6.65
CA LEU A 68 9.77 -26.10 -7.00
C LEU A 68 9.73 -27.56 -7.46
N GLU A 69 9.04 -28.42 -6.72
CA GLU A 69 8.91 -29.87 -7.04
C GLU A 69 8.21 -30.12 -8.36
N ASN A 70 7.25 -29.27 -8.76
CA ASN A 70 6.59 -29.32 -10.06
C ASN A 70 7.57 -29.13 -11.23
N LEU A 71 8.71 -28.48 -11.00
CA LEU A 71 9.79 -28.32 -11.96
C LEU A 71 10.99 -29.23 -11.66
N HIS A 72 10.80 -30.26 -10.86
CA HIS A 72 11.83 -31.25 -10.47
C HIS A 72 13.07 -30.65 -9.78
N ILE A 73 12.88 -29.52 -9.06
CA ILE A 73 13.94 -28.89 -8.27
C ILE A 73 13.99 -29.58 -6.90
N ASP A 74 15.17 -29.98 -6.46
CA ASP A 74 15.38 -30.58 -5.14
C ASP A 74 15.12 -29.55 -4.03
N THR A 75 14.25 -29.91 -3.09
CA THR A 75 13.80 -29.08 -1.98
C THR A 75 14.23 -29.61 -0.61
N SER A 76 15.11 -30.60 -0.57
CA SER A 76 15.54 -31.28 0.67
C SER A 76 16.13 -30.34 1.72
N ASN A 77 16.74 -29.24 1.29
CA ASN A 77 17.38 -28.24 2.16
C ASN A 77 16.60 -26.93 2.24
N LEU A 78 15.38 -26.86 1.67
CA LEU A 78 14.57 -25.64 1.69
C LEU A 78 14.18 -25.26 3.13
N ASN A 79 14.42 -24.00 3.48
CA ASN A 79 14.05 -23.41 4.77
C ASN A 79 13.84 -21.88 4.61
N THR A 80 13.37 -21.18 5.64
CA THR A 80 13.07 -19.75 5.60
C THR A 80 14.31 -18.87 5.30
N TYR A 81 15.52 -19.30 5.67
CA TYR A 81 16.74 -18.53 5.43
C TYR A 81 17.23 -18.55 3.98
N ASN A 82 16.91 -19.61 3.25
CA ASN A 82 17.34 -19.79 1.87
C ASN A 82 16.17 -19.73 0.85
N ALA A 83 14.95 -19.53 1.30
CA ALA A 83 13.76 -19.51 0.45
C ALA A 83 13.85 -18.51 -0.71
N TRP A 84 14.46 -17.32 -0.49
CA TRP A 84 14.69 -16.35 -1.54
C TRP A 84 15.64 -16.85 -2.62
N GLN A 85 16.69 -17.60 -2.28
CA GLN A 85 17.60 -18.21 -3.26
C GLN A 85 16.87 -19.25 -4.10
N TYR A 86 16.00 -20.05 -3.48
CA TYR A 86 15.14 -20.99 -4.18
C TYR A 86 14.12 -20.30 -5.09
N TYR A 87 13.55 -19.18 -4.67
CA TYR A 87 12.68 -18.36 -5.51
C TYR A 87 13.42 -17.81 -6.75
N GLU A 88 14.60 -17.27 -6.57
CA GLU A 88 15.43 -16.77 -7.69
C GLU A 88 15.78 -17.91 -8.66
N TYR A 89 16.15 -19.06 -8.13
CA TYR A 89 16.45 -20.24 -8.93
C TYR A 89 15.21 -20.75 -9.69
N LEU A 90 14.02 -20.77 -9.04
CA LEU A 90 12.74 -21.09 -9.67
C LEU A 90 12.46 -20.17 -10.85
N ASN A 91 12.58 -18.87 -10.62
CA ASN A 91 12.31 -17.84 -11.63
C ASN A 91 13.25 -17.99 -12.84
N GLN A 92 14.53 -18.24 -12.60
CA GLN A 92 15.51 -18.50 -13.65
C GLN A 92 15.22 -19.79 -14.42
N THR A 93 14.83 -20.84 -13.72
CA THR A 93 14.49 -22.15 -14.33
C THR A 93 13.27 -21.99 -15.26
N ILE A 94 12.21 -21.29 -14.81
CA ILE A 94 11.04 -21.02 -15.65
C ILE A 94 11.43 -20.22 -16.89
N SER A 95 12.24 -19.17 -16.76
CA SER A 95 12.74 -18.40 -17.91
C SER A 95 13.46 -19.28 -18.92
N ASN A 96 14.39 -20.10 -18.46
CA ASN A 96 15.18 -20.99 -19.33
C ASN A 96 14.29 -22.04 -20.05
N LEU A 97 13.32 -22.60 -19.35
CA LEU A 97 12.39 -23.59 -19.94
C LEU A 97 11.47 -22.94 -21.00
N LYS A 98 11.01 -21.71 -20.76
CA LYS A 98 10.22 -20.94 -21.74
C LYS A 98 11.07 -20.60 -22.99
N GLU A 99 12.29 -20.15 -22.82
CA GLU A 99 13.22 -19.87 -23.93
C GLU A 99 13.48 -21.11 -24.78
N GLN A 100 13.54 -22.29 -24.16
CA GLN A 100 13.73 -23.57 -24.85
C GLN A 100 12.41 -24.15 -25.42
N ASN A 101 11.29 -23.48 -25.26
CA ASN A 101 9.93 -23.98 -25.60
C ASN A 101 9.57 -25.31 -24.92
N LEU A 102 10.12 -25.58 -23.74
CA LEU A 102 9.82 -26.73 -22.90
C LEU A 102 8.70 -26.44 -21.88
N LEU A 103 8.32 -25.17 -21.76
CA LEU A 103 7.25 -24.70 -20.89
C LEU A 103 6.44 -23.63 -21.63
N ASP A 104 5.12 -23.61 -21.39
CA ASP A 104 4.25 -22.62 -22.03
C ASP A 104 4.62 -21.19 -21.63
N GLN A 105 4.50 -20.25 -22.56
CA GLN A 105 4.91 -18.86 -22.35
C GLN A 105 4.08 -18.15 -21.25
N ASP A 106 2.85 -18.61 -21.04
CA ASP A 106 1.91 -18.10 -20.03
C ASP A 106 1.96 -18.86 -18.69
N TYR A 107 2.82 -19.88 -18.59
CA TYR A 107 3.00 -20.58 -17.30
C TYR A 107 3.49 -19.64 -16.22
N GLN A 108 2.88 -19.75 -15.05
CA GLN A 108 3.33 -19.09 -13.82
C GLN A 108 3.31 -20.07 -12.66
N ALA A 109 4.37 -20.07 -11.85
CA ALA A 109 4.38 -20.78 -10.58
C ALA A 109 3.59 -19.98 -9.53
N HIS A 110 2.69 -20.64 -8.81
CA HIS A 110 1.82 -20.04 -7.80
C HIS A 110 2.24 -20.49 -6.41
N PHE A 111 2.47 -19.53 -5.51
CA PHE A 111 2.80 -19.81 -4.10
C PHE A 111 2.50 -18.60 -3.24
N THR A 112 2.67 -18.74 -1.93
CA THR A 112 2.43 -17.69 -0.95
C THR A 112 3.73 -17.08 -0.43
N SER A 113 3.64 -15.86 0.08
CA SER A 113 4.65 -15.20 0.90
C SER A 113 3.97 -14.37 1.98
N THR A 114 4.71 -14.06 3.04
CA THR A 114 4.22 -13.21 4.12
C THR A 114 4.54 -11.75 3.85
N PHE A 115 3.53 -10.89 3.89
CA PHE A 115 3.67 -9.45 3.75
C PHE A 115 4.19 -8.84 5.05
N ILE A 116 5.25 -8.05 4.96
CA ILE A 116 5.78 -7.29 6.09
C ILE A 116 5.45 -5.81 5.89
N PRO A 117 4.56 -5.25 6.72
CA PRO A 117 4.18 -3.85 6.61
C PRO A 117 5.36 -2.92 6.90
N PRO A 118 5.34 -1.68 6.36
CA PRO A 118 6.38 -0.69 6.60
C PRO A 118 6.61 -0.49 8.10
N ASN A 119 7.87 -0.54 8.54
CA ASN A 119 8.26 -0.36 9.94
C ASN A 119 7.50 -1.29 10.92
N ASN A 120 7.04 -2.44 10.43
CA ASN A 120 6.20 -3.39 11.19
C ASN A 120 4.97 -2.73 11.85
N GLU A 121 4.40 -1.73 11.19
CA GLU A 121 3.24 -1.01 11.69
C GLU A 121 1.96 -1.84 11.54
N TYR A 122 1.10 -1.82 12.56
CA TYR A 122 -0.23 -2.40 12.46
C TYR A 122 -1.03 -1.75 11.31
N GLN A 123 -1.54 -2.56 10.41
CA GLN A 123 -2.27 -2.09 9.23
C GLN A 123 -3.74 -1.84 9.57
N ASN A 124 -4.11 -0.57 9.71
CA ASN A 124 -5.49 -0.12 9.85
C ASN A 124 -5.76 0.97 8.80
N TYR A 125 -6.41 0.58 7.72
CA TYR A 125 -6.64 1.44 6.55
C TYR A 125 -7.82 2.42 6.70
N GLY A 126 -8.27 2.69 7.89
CA GLY A 126 -9.42 3.58 8.12
C GLY A 126 -9.14 4.65 9.17
N ILE A 127 -9.36 4.29 10.42
CA ILE A 127 -9.41 5.24 11.54
C ILE A 127 -8.06 5.93 11.75
N MET A 128 -6.96 5.18 11.79
CA MET A 128 -5.64 5.75 12.07
C MET A 128 -5.21 6.74 10.99
N ALA A 129 -5.40 6.38 9.73
CA ALA A 129 -5.08 7.27 8.61
C ALA A 129 -5.91 8.55 8.64
N ALA A 130 -7.20 8.48 8.96
CA ALA A 130 -8.05 9.66 9.11
C ALA A 130 -7.63 10.53 10.31
N ILE A 131 -7.28 9.92 11.45
CA ILE A 131 -6.78 10.64 12.63
C ILE A 131 -5.48 11.38 12.32
N ASP A 132 -4.58 10.80 11.53
CA ASP A 132 -3.34 11.47 11.12
C ASP A 132 -3.60 12.75 10.33
N HIS A 133 -4.60 12.75 9.45
CA HIS A 133 -5.00 13.97 8.73
C HIS A 133 -5.57 15.03 9.66
N ILE A 134 -6.38 14.63 10.65
CA ILE A 134 -6.93 15.53 11.67
C ILE A 134 -5.80 16.10 12.54
N ASN A 135 -4.85 15.26 12.95
CA ASN A 135 -3.69 15.69 13.74
C ASN A 135 -2.78 16.62 12.95
N ALA A 136 -2.56 16.36 11.66
CA ALA A 136 -1.81 17.27 10.79
C ALA A 136 -2.49 18.65 10.70
N LEU A 137 -3.82 18.72 10.59
CA LEU A 137 -4.53 20.00 10.64
C LEU A 137 -4.33 20.69 11.98
N LYS A 138 -4.44 19.97 13.11
CA LYS A 138 -4.24 20.55 14.45
C LYS A 138 -2.83 21.11 14.61
N ASP A 139 -1.82 20.39 14.10
CA ASP A 139 -0.43 20.85 14.11
C ASP A 139 -0.24 22.12 13.25
N ILE A 140 -0.81 22.14 12.05
CA ILE A 140 -0.80 23.34 11.19
C ILE A 140 -1.44 24.53 11.91
N MET A 141 -2.62 24.38 12.49
CA MET A 141 -3.30 25.47 13.20
C MET A 141 -2.55 25.93 14.46
N LYS A 142 -1.76 25.06 15.08
CA LYS A 142 -0.90 25.40 16.22
C LYS A 142 0.31 26.22 15.78
N ASN A 143 1.00 25.77 14.74
CA ASN A 143 2.27 26.34 14.28
C ASN A 143 2.07 27.55 13.35
N TYR A 144 0.90 27.65 12.71
CA TYR A 144 0.51 28.74 11.80
C TYR A 144 -0.87 29.30 12.17
N PRO A 145 -0.99 30.07 13.29
CA PRO A 145 -2.27 30.56 13.80
C PRO A 145 -3.09 31.36 12.81
N GLN A 146 -2.44 32.03 11.85
CA GLN A 146 -3.09 32.78 10.77
C GLN A 146 -3.96 31.91 9.86
N PHE A 147 -3.79 30.59 9.86
CA PHE A 147 -4.57 29.67 9.04
C PHE A 147 -5.82 29.11 9.76
N LYS A 148 -6.00 29.41 11.06
CA LYS A 148 -7.13 28.90 11.85
C LYS A 148 -8.50 29.21 11.27
N SER A 149 -8.66 30.40 10.72
CA SER A 149 -9.93 30.87 10.15
C SER A 149 -10.20 30.41 8.73
N LEU A 150 -9.19 29.83 8.05
CA LEU A 150 -9.36 29.35 6.68
C LEU A 150 -10.29 28.14 6.63
N PRO A 151 -11.12 27.99 5.58
CA PRO A 151 -11.88 26.75 5.35
C PRO A 151 -10.96 25.53 5.23
N LYS A 152 -11.41 24.38 5.74
CA LYS A 152 -10.70 23.10 5.74
C LYS A 152 -11.44 22.13 4.83
N ILE A 153 -10.84 21.84 3.69
CA ILE A 153 -11.39 20.96 2.68
C ILE A 153 -10.52 19.72 2.57
N TYR A 154 -11.15 18.55 2.64
CA TYR A 154 -10.49 17.26 2.47
C TYR A 154 -10.93 16.65 1.16
N GLY A 155 -9.98 16.26 0.30
CA GLY A 155 -10.28 15.68 -0.99
C GLY A 155 -9.36 14.54 -1.35
N GLY A 156 -9.88 13.57 -2.07
CA GLY A 156 -9.09 12.45 -2.57
C GLY A 156 -9.86 11.57 -3.53
N GLY A 157 -9.13 10.73 -4.24
CA GLY A 157 -9.69 9.71 -5.13
C GLY A 157 -9.60 8.32 -4.53
N SER A 158 -10.55 7.44 -4.87
CA SER A 158 -10.56 6.05 -4.41
C SER A 158 -10.49 5.97 -2.87
N TYR A 159 -9.52 5.25 -2.32
CA TYR A 159 -9.29 5.20 -0.87
C TYR A 159 -9.10 6.58 -0.22
N GLY A 160 -8.50 7.53 -0.93
CA GLY A 160 -8.35 8.90 -0.43
C GLY A 160 -9.68 9.64 -0.27
N GLY A 161 -10.65 9.41 -1.17
CA GLY A 161 -12.02 9.91 -1.03
C GLY A 161 -12.72 9.33 0.21
N TYR A 162 -12.60 8.02 0.42
CA TYR A 162 -13.07 7.37 1.64
C TYR A 162 -12.46 7.99 2.91
N LEU A 163 -11.15 8.23 2.94
CA LEU A 163 -10.50 8.87 4.08
C LEU A 163 -10.99 10.31 4.32
N ALA A 164 -11.26 11.08 3.26
CA ALA A 164 -11.82 12.42 3.38
C ALA A 164 -13.19 12.38 4.06
N LEU A 165 -14.05 11.44 3.67
CA LEU A 165 -15.36 11.21 4.33
C LEU A 165 -15.19 10.76 5.78
N MET A 166 -14.21 9.90 6.07
CA MET A 166 -13.90 9.47 7.43
C MET A 166 -13.44 10.63 8.32
N CYS A 167 -12.62 11.56 7.80
CA CYS A 167 -12.25 12.78 8.53
C CYS A 167 -13.48 13.59 8.92
N ALA A 168 -14.42 13.79 8.00
CA ALA A 168 -15.67 14.49 8.26
C ALA A 168 -16.56 13.76 9.27
N LYS A 169 -16.57 12.42 9.25
CA LYS A 169 -17.34 11.62 10.21
C LYS A 169 -16.74 11.64 11.61
N ILE A 170 -15.42 11.59 11.74
CA ILE A 170 -14.71 11.52 13.02
C ILE A 170 -14.64 12.89 13.68
N ALA A 171 -14.40 13.95 12.92
CA ALA A 171 -14.17 15.29 13.43
C ALA A 171 -14.88 16.37 12.59
N PRO A 172 -16.23 16.36 12.53
CA PRO A 172 -17.01 17.25 11.67
C PRO A 172 -16.72 18.74 11.91
N TRP A 173 -16.33 19.12 13.12
CA TRP A 173 -15.95 20.50 13.47
C TRP A 173 -14.61 20.96 12.90
N TYR A 174 -13.84 20.07 12.28
CA TYR A 174 -12.58 20.37 11.59
C TYR A 174 -12.68 20.22 10.07
N VAL A 175 -13.88 20.01 9.52
CA VAL A 175 -14.08 19.77 8.09
C VAL A 175 -15.20 20.67 7.57
N ASP A 176 -14.85 21.66 6.77
CA ASP A 176 -15.83 22.56 6.16
C ASP A 176 -16.34 22.01 4.81
N GLY A 177 -15.60 21.08 4.18
CA GLY A 177 -16.02 20.44 2.94
C GLY A 177 -15.24 19.18 2.60
N VAL A 178 -15.87 18.29 1.83
CA VAL A 178 -15.27 17.08 1.31
C VAL A 178 -15.40 17.04 -0.21
N ILE A 179 -14.32 16.67 -0.89
CA ILE A 179 -14.30 16.37 -2.32
C ILE A 179 -13.99 14.88 -2.47
N ASP A 180 -15.03 14.11 -2.69
CA ASP A 180 -14.90 12.68 -2.92
C ASP A 180 -14.89 12.39 -4.44
N ASN A 181 -13.77 11.82 -4.92
CA ASN A 181 -13.66 11.36 -6.29
C ASN A 181 -13.59 9.82 -6.31
N SER A 182 -14.76 9.20 -6.41
CA SER A 182 -14.90 7.75 -6.49
C SER A 182 -14.39 6.99 -5.25
N GLY A 183 -14.59 7.55 -4.06
CA GLY A 183 -14.35 6.87 -2.80
C GLY A 183 -15.37 5.74 -2.57
N ALA A 184 -14.97 4.75 -1.78
CA ALA A 184 -15.87 3.67 -1.40
C ALA A 184 -16.94 4.18 -0.42
N GLY A 185 -18.20 4.18 -0.81
CA GLY A 185 -19.32 4.61 0.03
C GLY A 185 -19.56 3.71 1.24
N LEU A 186 -19.24 2.42 1.13
CA LEU A 186 -19.18 1.45 2.22
C LEU A 186 -17.76 0.88 2.27
N PRO A 187 -17.01 1.17 3.34
CA PRO A 187 -15.66 0.62 3.45
C PRO A 187 -15.75 -0.90 3.62
N PRO A 188 -14.98 -1.66 2.83
CA PRO A 188 -14.83 -3.08 3.09
C PRO A 188 -14.33 -3.30 4.52
N ILE A 189 -14.84 -4.34 5.18
CA ILE A 189 -14.44 -4.72 6.55
C ILE A 189 -12.92 -4.79 6.72
N LYS A 190 -12.20 -5.19 5.66
CA LYS A 190 -10.74 -5.25 5.63
C LYS A 190 -10.04 -3.92 5.99
N TYR A 191 -10.65 -2.78 5.70
CA TYR A 191 -10.06 -1.48 6.08
C TYR A 191 -10.07 -1.23 7.58
N PHE A 192 -11.00 -1.87 8.30
CA PHE A 192 -11.04 -1.79 9.76
C PHE A 192 -10.18 -2.84 10.43
N LEU A 193 -10.13 -4.04 9.85
CA LEU A 193 -9.40 -5.18 10.41
C LEU A 193 -7.94 -5.24 9.96
N GLY A 194 -7.56 -4.44 8.95
CA GLY A 194 -6.24 -4.47 8.36
C GLY A 194 -6.00 -5.65 7.40
N ARG A 195 -6.98 -6.55 7.23
CA ARG A 195 -6.88 -7.71 6.34
C ARG A 195 -8.23 -8.14 5.79
N ASP A 196 -8.22 -8.83 4.66
CA ASP A 196 -9.39 -9.43 4.03
C ASP A 196 -9.38 -10.95 4.30
N PHE A 197 -10.30 -11.44 5.11
CA PHE A 197 -10.36 -12.87 5.43
C PHE A 197 -10.63 -13.70 4.17
N GLY A 198 -9.79 -14.70 3.95
CA GLY A 198 -9.90 -15.62 2.82
C GLY A 198 -9.42 -15.05 1.48
N LYS A 199 -8.71 -13.92 1.51
CA LYS A 199 -8.03 -13.34 0.34
C LYS A 199 -6.65 -12.85 0.74
N GLU A 200 -5.77 -12.80 -0.25
CA GLU A 200 -4.45 -12.20 -0.12
C GLU A 200 -4.52 -10.69 0.17
N ASP A 201 -3.62 -10.18 0.98
CA ASP A 201 -3.49 -8.75 1.28
C ASP A 201 -2.88 -7.98 0.09
N CYS A 202 -1.96 -8.61 -0.62
CA CYS A 202 -1.46 -8.14 -1.91
C CYS A 202 -1.07 -9.31 -2.82
N ARG A 203 -0.82 -9.00 -4.09
CA ARG A 203 -0.44 -9.96 -5.10
C ARG A 203 0.68 -9.38 -5.95
N PHE A 204 1.77 -10.14 -6.09
CA PHE A 204 2.80 -9.85 -7.06
C PHE A 204 2.63 -10.77 -8.27
N ASN A 205 2.59 -10.16 -9.44
CA ASN A 205 2.40 -10.85 -10.71
C ASN A 205 3.53 -10.46 -11.65
N ASP A 206 4.41 -11.39 -11.94
CA ASP A 206 5.46 -11.25 -12.94
C ASP A 206 5.31 -12.35 -14.01
N PRO A 207 6.10 -12.31 -15.09
CA PRO A 207 5.96 -13.28 -16.19
C PRO A 207 6.09 -14.75 -15.78
N ASN A 208 6.78 -15.05 -14.69
CA ASN A 208 7.10 -16.41 -14.27
C ASN A 208 6.41 -16.83 -12.98
N THR A 209 5.99 -15.88 -12.15
CA THR A 209 5.44 -16.19 -10.83
C THR A 209 4.22 -15.35 -10.50
N LEU A 210 3.29 -15.95 -9.77
CA LEU A 210 2.15 -15.30 -9.15
C LEU A 210 2.20 -15.55 -7.65
N VAL A 211 2.57 -14.54 -6.88
CA VAL A 211 2.78 -14.65 -5.45
C VAL A 211 1.63 -13.99 -4.68
N PHE A 212 0.99 -14.76 -3.82
CA PHE A 212 -0.11 -14.32 -2.97
C PHE A 212 0.45 -13.97 -1.58
N CYS A 213 0.38 -12.70 -1.20
CA CYS A 213 0.98 -12.23 0.04
C CYS A 213 -0.08 -12.01 1.11
N ASN A 214 0.16 -12.60 2.27
CA ASN A 214 -0.70 -12.51 3.45
C ASN A 214 0.05 -11.84 4.60
N LEU A 215 -0.69 -11.11 5.46
CA LEU A 215 -0.23 -10.59 6.75
C LEU A 215 -0.22 -11.68 7.80
#